data_01f11fdfdc27bf73ea9aacca80ab5b05
#
_entry.id   01f11fdfdc27bf73ea9aacca80ab5b05
#
_cell.length_a   1.000
_cell.length_b   1.000
_cell.length_c   1.000
_cell.angle_alpha   90.00
_cell.angle_beta   90.00
_cell.angle_gamma   90.00
#
_symmetry.space_group_name_H-M   'P 1'
#
loop_
_entity.id
_entity.type
_entity.pdbx_description
1 polymer ?
#
loop_
_entity_poly.entity_id
_entity_poly.type
_entity_poly.pdbx_seq_one_letter_code
_entity_poly.pdbx_strand_id
1 'polypeptide(L)'
;MDREKYQELVATFFEWNQPAISKIFSELLSAVAAEGDLTPAGLMSQNYETARANPEIHVLPGNLKDARDAIFPYFWGTDSWNNPLHLENVKGPANHASLIGALACLLKNPNLCTDRYSQRSNELEVKAVTTLANLIFYHTDDPWGVFTIGGTISNLYGAKIGLERVLPGAMRSGLMGNRIVGICSKASHYSNQTVAGWLGIGTQNLIEIPTDEKLAMRIDLLEARLDELYRSSVKVAYVCATFGTTDGFGIDDIQAIRELLVAKSKQYSVPMPQLHADAAVGWAMVMLTDYDTSKNLLRMEEGLLNMIRTVQIKNKGLQYADSVTIDFHKLGRGHYPSSAFIVNRREDLKYLARTVSDTPYFSDADASRDPALFTLECSRPGLGPYCVIASLNGIGLTGWQMLTARALELTQRLKDRLSKIEYCKVLNAETCGVSVNWWVLPKG
;
A
#
# COMPACT_ATOMS: atom_id res chain seq x y z
N MET A 1 -19.20 37.30 25.41
CA MET A 1 -18.59 35.97 25.53
C MET A 1 -18.14 35.81 26.99
N ASP A 2 -18.59 34.77 27.63
CA ASP A 2 -18.16 34.38 28.98
C ASP A 2 -16.71 33.92 28.94
N ARG A 3 -15.80 34.74 29.48
CA ARG A 3 -14.35 34.49 29.42
C ARG A 3 -13.91 33.31 30.28
N GLU A 4 -14.58 33.09 31.41
CA GLU A 4 -14.26 32.00 32.33
C GLU A 4 -14.55 30.64 31.67
N LYS A 5 -15.77 30.50 31.12
CA LYS A 5 -16.14 29.30 30.35
C LYS A 5 -15.27 29.05 29.14
N TYR A 6 -14.83 30.10 28.45
CA TYR A 6 -13.90 29.97 27.34
C TYR A 6 -12.53 29.48 27.79
N GLN A 7 -12.02 29.99 28.92
CA GLN A 7 -10.75 29.55 29.49
C GLN A 7 -10.80 28.08 29.94
N GLU A 8 -11.90 27.68 30.58
CA GLU A 8 -12.14 26.29 30.98
C GLU A 8 -12.16 25.33 29.76
N LEU A 9 -12.86 25.72 28.69
CA LEU A 9 -12.88 24.94 27.44
C LEU A 9 -11.49 24.79 26.87
N VAL A 10 -10.69 25.86 26.80
CA VAL A 10 -9.32 25.85 26.30
C VAL A 10 -8.44 24.95 27.15
N ALA A 11 -8.52 25.08 28.49
CA ALA A 11 -7.74 24.24 29.40
C ALA A 11 -8.08 22.74 29.23
N THR A 12 -9.36 22.42 29.05
CA THR A 12 -9.83 21.04 28.92
C THR A 12 -9.37 20.39 27.61
N PHE A 13 -9.43 21.10 26.47
CA PHE A 13 -9.30 20.45 25.16
C PHE A 13 -8.05 20.89 24.37
N PHE A 14 -7.40 21.99 24.71
CA PHE A 14 -6.32 22.56 23.91
C PHE A 14 -4.98 22.74 24.65
N GLU A 15 -4.89 22.30 25.89
CA GLU A 15 -3.65 22.41 26.66
C GLU A 15 -2.71 21.24 26.35
N TRP A 16 -1.61 21.53 25.64
CA TRP A 16 -0.62 20.56 25.20
C TRP A 16 0.62 20.57 26.10
N ASN A 17 0.42 20.24 27.37
CA ASN A 17 1.54 20.01 28.30
C ASN A 17 1.66 18.52 28.66
N GLN A 18 2.82 18.13 29.17
CA GLN A 18 3.09 16.74 29.54
C GLN A 18 2.08 16.16 30.54
N PRO A 19 1.67 16.86 31.61
CA PRO A 19 0.67 16.33 32.55
C PRO A 19 -0.69 16.06 31.89
N ALA A 20 -1.20 16.98 31.06
CA ALA A 20 -2.49 16.83 30.40
C ALA A 20 -2.47 15.63 29.44
N ILE A 21 -1.44 15.51 28.59
CA ILE A 21 -1.28 14.39 27.66
C ILE A 21 -1.14 13.07 28.41
N SER A 22 -0.30 13.01 29.46
CA SER A 22 -0.14 11.80 30.26
C SER A 22 -1.45 11.36 30.90
N LYS A 23 -2.28 12.31 31.36
CA LYS A 23 -3.60 12.04 31.92
C LYS A 23 -4.53 11.43 30.87
N ILE A 24 -4.60 12.01 29.66
CA ILE A 24 -5.44 11.48 28.56
C ILE A 24 -5.06 10.03 28.23
N PHE A 25 -3.76 9.74 28.06
CA PHE A 25 -3.30 8.37 27.79
C PHE A 25 -3.61 7.41 28.95
N SER A 26 -3.40 7.84 30.19
CA SER A 26 -3.69 7.02 31.37
C SER A 26 -5.18 6.70 31.48
N GLU A 27 -6.04 7.68 31.29
CA GLU A 27 -7.51 7.48 31.32
C GLU A 27 -7.98 6.55 30.20
N LEU A 28 -7.47 6.72 28.98
CA LEU A 28 -7.80 5.86 27.84
C LEU A 28 -7.34 4.41 28.08
N LEU A 29 -6.08 4.20 28.48
CA LEU A 29 -5.55 2.88 28.76
C LEU A 29 -6.26 2.20 29.94
N SER A 30 -6.61 2.95 30.98
CA SER A 30 -7.38 2.43 32.14
C SER A 30 -8.78 2.01 31.72
N ALA A 31 -9.45 2.77 30.84
CA ALA A 31 -10.76 2.42 30.32
C ALA A 31 -10.70 1.17 29.43
N VAL A 32 -9.70 1.06 28.57
CA VAL A 32 -9.46 -0.15 27.75
C VAL A 32 -9.20 -1.37 28.63
N ALA A 33 -8.39 -1.22 29.70
CA ALA A 33 -8.06 -2.33 30.60
C ALA A 33 -9.25 -2.76 31.48
N ALA A 34 -10.14 -1.83 31.83
CA ALA A 34 -11.30 -2.13 32.69
C ALA A 34 -12.38 -3.00 32.01
N GLU A 35 -12.43 -2.97 30.68
CA GLU A 35 -13.42 -3.73 29.91
C GLU A 35 -12.94 -5.12 29.44
N GLY A 36 -11.71 -5.49 29.77
CA GLY A 36 -11.20 -6.86 29.57
C GLY A 36 -10.44 -7.05 28.25
N ASP A 37 -10.44 -8.29 27.75
CA ASP A 37 -9.68 -8.68 26.58
C ASP A 37 -10.14 -7.92 25.32
N LEU A 38 -9.17 -7.46 24.52
CA LEU A 38 -9.41 -6.83 23.21
C LEU A 38 -9.94 -7.83 22.16
N THR A 39 -10.26 -9.06 22.57
CA THR A 39 -10.85 -10.06 21.68
C THR A 39 -12.31 -9.75 21.43
N PRO A 40 -12.74 -9.66 20.17
CA PRO A 40 -14.12 -9.35 19.85
C PRO A 40 -15.08 -10.44 20.32
N ALA A 41 -16.23 -10.03 20.83
CA ALA A 41 -17.30 -10.92 21.26
C ALA A 41 -18.09 -11.57 20.10
N GLY A 42 -17.57 -11.57 18.88
CA GLY A 42 -18.20 -12.06 17.67
C GLY A 42 -18.59 -10.94 16.70
N LEU A 43 -19.13 -11.31 15.55
CA LEU A 43 -19.60 -10.36 14.54
C LEU A 43 -20.79 -9.56 15.09
N MET A 44 -20.60 -8.27 15.29
CA MET A 44 -21.69 -7.35 15.60
C MET A 44 -22.37 -6.88 14.31
N SER A 45 -23.70 -6.92 14.30
CA SER A 45 -24.45 -6.37 13.17
C SER A 45 -24.39 -4.84 13.17
N GLN A 46 -23.95 -4.27 12.05
CA GLN A 46 -23.98 -2.81 11.87
C GLN A 46 -25.42 -2.33 11.65
N ASN A 47 -25.78 -1.21 12.26
CA ASN A 47 -27.07 -0.56 12.06
C ASN A 47 -26.86 0.87 11.55
N TYR A 48 -26.70 0.99 10.25
CA TYR A 48 -26.49 2.27 9.57
C TYR A 48 -27.72 3.20 9.67
N GLU A 49 -28.92 2.66 9.70
CA GLU A 49 -30.13 3.47 9.83
C GLU A 49 -30.23 4.13 11.20
N THR A 50 -29.90 3.40 12.27
CA THR A 50 -29.81 4.00 13.62
C THR A 50 -28.72 5.06 13.67
N ALA A 51 -27.54 4.81 13.09
CA ALA A 51 -26.46 5.78 13.04
C ALA A 51 -26.84 7.05 12.27
N ARG A 52 -27.59 6.92 11.17
CA ARG A 52 -28.12 8.06 10.39
C ARG A 52 -29.23 8.82 11.09
N ALA A 53 -30.08 8.13 11.86
CA ALA A 53 -31.22 8.74 12.54
C ALA A 53 -30.81 9.57 13.77
N ASN A 54 -29.63 9.33 14.33
CA ASN A 54 -29.17 9.96 15.58
C ASN A 54 -27.85 10.76 15.38
N PRO A 55 -27.79 11.77 14.49
CA PRO A 55 -26.63 12.63 14.33
C PRO A 55 -26.61 13.67 15.45
N GLU A 56 -26.02 13.34 16.59
CA GLU A 56 -26.05 14.21 17.77
C GLU A 56 -24.71 14.94 17.97
N ILE A 57 -24.81 16.19 18.37
CA ILE A 57 -23.74 16.97 18.98
C ILE A 57 -24.28 17.61 20.28
N HIS A 58 -23.48 17.53 21.34
CA HIS A 58 -23.89 18.18 22.61
C HIS A 58 -23.97 19.70 22.44
N VAL A 59 -25.05 20.29 22.90
CA VAL A 59 -25.28 21.75 22.83
C VAL A 59 -24.36 22.51 23.79
N LEU A 60 -24.10 21.92 24.96
CA LEU A 60 -23.21 22.48 25.96
C LEU A 60 -21.81 21.86 25.86
N PRO A 61 -20.77 22.59 26.28
CA PRO A 61 -19.44 22.02 26.37
C PRO A 61 -19.41 20.75 27.21
N GLY A 62 -18.86 19.68 26.70
CA GLY A 62 -18.59 18.44 27.40
C GLY A 62 -17.19 18.40 28.02
N ASN A 63 -16.75 17.21 28.37
CA ASN A 63 -15.44 16.95 28.92
C ASN A 63 -14.77 15.75 28.21
N LEU A 64 -13.54 15.36 28.60
CA LEU A 64 -12.81 14.26 27.98
C LEU A 64 -13.51 12.91 28.15
N LYS A 65 -14.27 12.71 29.23
CA LYS A 65 -15.08 11.50 29.43
C LYS A 65 -16.17 11.40 28.36
N ASP A 66 -16.86 12.51 28.10
CA ASP A 66 -17.92 12.54 27.07
C ASP A 66 -17.35 12.22 25.68
N ALA A 67 -16.16 12.76 25.35
CA ALA A 67 -15.47 12.44 24.11
C ALA A 67 -15.12 10.94 24.01
N ARG A 68 -14.64 10.34 25.08
CA ARG A 68 -14.35 8.90 25.16
C ARG A 68 -15.63 8.08 25.00
N ASP A 69 -16.66 8.38 25.76
CA ASP A 69 -17.90 7.61 25.80
C ASP A 69 -18.64 7.65 24.45
N ALA A 70 -18.46 8.72 23.68
CA ALA A 70 -19.00 8.82 22.32
C ALA A 70 -18.39 7.84 21.33
N ILE A 71 -17.12 7.42 21.50
CA ILE A 71 -16.42 6.53 20.55
C ILE A 71 -16.32 5.08 21.04
N PHE A 72 -16.38 4.82 22.34
CA PHE A 72 -16.16 3.47 22.89
C PHE A 72 -17.15 2.41 22.41
N PRO A 73 -18.45 2.70 22.17
CA PRO A 73 -19.34 1.71 21.58
C PRO A 73 -18.87 1.18 20.21
N TYR A 74 -18.23 2.06 19.42
CA TYR A 74 -17.67 1.69 18.13
C TYR A 74 -16.31 0.99 18.26
N PHE A 75 -15.49 1.41 19.23
CA PHE A 75 -14.21 0.77 19.51
C PHE A 75 -14.40 -0.70 19.87
N TRP A 76 -15.31 -1.03 20.78
CA TRP A 76 -15.62 -2.40 21.19
C TRP A 76 -16.35 -3.20 20.11
N GLY A 77 -17.03 -2.54 19.21
CA GLY A 77 -17.70 -3.17 18.06
C GLY A 77 -16.78 -3.41 16.84
N THR A 78 -15.51 -3.01 16.94
CA THR A 78 -14.53 -3.18 15.85
C THR A 78 -13.76 -4.47 16.06
N ASP A 79 -13.63 -5.26 14.97
CA ASP A 79 -12.92 -6.53 14.99
C ASP A 79 -11.43 -6.36 15.36
N SER A 80 -10.92 -7.26 16.20
CA SER A 80 -9.52 -7.27 16.60
C SER A 80 -8.70 -8.23 15.76
N TRP A 81 -7.75 -7.72 15.02
CA TRP A 81 -6.88 -8.51 14.16
C TRP A 81 -5.83 -9.32 14.94
N ASN A 82 -5.77 -9.15 16.25
CA ASN A 82 -4.97 -9.98 17.16
C ASN A 82 -5.66 -11.32 17.49
N ASN A 83 -6.93 -11.49 17.11
CA ASN A 83 -7.65 -12.72 17.37
C ASN A 83 -7.04 -13.87 16.54
N PRO A 84 -6.60 -14.98 17.17
CA PRO A 84 -6.01 -16.10 16.46
C PRO A 84 -6.97 -16.84 15.53
N LEU A 85 -8.27 -16.60 15.66
CA LEU A 85 -9.31 -17.13 14.77
C LEU A 85 -9.57 -16.23 13.54
N HIS A 86 -8.92 -15.07 13.48
CA HIS A 86 -9.01 -14.17 12.35
C HIS A 86 -8.16 -14.71 11.19
N LEU A 87 -8.81 -15.18 10.15
CA LEU A 87 -8.18 -15.84 8.99
C LEU A 87 -8.17 -14.96 7.74
N GLU A 88 -8.26 -13.65 7.90
CA GLU A 88 -8.26 -12.75 6.75
C GLU A 88 -6.91 -12.68 6.04
N ASN A 89 -7.03 -12.48 4.74
CA ASN A 89 -5.93 -12.36 3.81
C ASN A 89 -5.16 -11.03 4.02
N VAL A 90 -3.85 -11.05 3.78
CA VAL A 90 -2.90 -9.92 3.67
C VAL A 90 -2.79 -8.97 4.86
N LYS A 91 -3.62 -9.11 5.86
CA LYS A 91 -3.61 -8.29 7.07
C LYS A 91 -3.15 -9.10 8.28
N GLY A 92 -2.57 -8.42 9.23
CA GLY A 92 -2.23 -8.97 10.54
C GLY A 92 -2.24 -7.88 11.59
N PRO A 93 -2.09 -8.22 12.86
CA PRO A 93 -1.97 -7.22 13.91
C PRO A 93 -0.82 -6.26 13.62
N ALA A 94 -1.03 -4.98 13.88
CA ALA A 94 0.03 -4.00 13.78
C ALA A 94 1.13 -4.29 14.82
N ASN A 95 2.40 -4.10 14.44
CA ASN A 95 3.51 -4.33 15.35
C ASN A 95 3.69 -3.16 16.33
N HIS A 96 4.28 -3.44 17.52
CA HIS A 96 4.44 -2.44 18.58
C HIS A 96 5.38 -1.28 18.19
N ALA A 97 6.38 -1.53 17.34
CA ALA A 97 7.24 -0.44 16.86
C ALA A 97 6.44 0.53 15.97
N SER A 98 5.52 -0.01 15.14
CA SER A 98 4.57 0.83 14.40
C SER A 98 3.66 1.64 15.33
N LEU A 99 3.22 1.08 16.45
CA LEU A 99 2.43 1.80 17.44
C LEU A 99 3.22 2.99 18.02
N ILE A 100 4.48 2.80 18.35
CA ILE A 100 5.37 3.90 18.79
C ILE A 100 5.42 5.01 17.73
N GLY A 101 5.61 4.64 16.46
CA GLY A 101 5.59 5.59 15.35
C GLY A 101 4.26 6.33 15.23
N ALA A 102 3.14 5.61 15.33
CA ALA A 102 1.80 6.19 15.28
C ALA A 102 1.56 7.20 16.41
N LEU A 103 1.88 6.85 17.64
CA LEU A 103 1.73 7.74 18.79
C LEU A 103 2.61 8.99 18.67
N ALA A 104 3.86 8.84 18.24
CA ALA A 104 4.75 9.97 17.98
C ALA A 104 4.19 10.91 16.89
N CYS A 105 3.64 10.35 15.82
CA CYS A 105 2.98 11.12 14.77
C CYS A 105 1.74 11.86 15.29
N LEU A 106 0.88 11.20 16.06
CA LEU A 106 -0.31 11.81 16.64
C LEU A 106 0.03 13.01 17.56
N LEU A 107 1.10 12.89 18.37
CA LEU A 107 1.58 13.98 19.21
C LEU A 107 2.08 15.20 18.43
N LYS A 108 2.58 15.02 17.21
CA LYS A 108 3.08 16.13 16.37
C LYS A 108 2.09 16.60 15.33
N ASN A 109 1.16 15.74 14.94
CA ASN A 109 0.12 15.99 13.93
C ASN A 109 0.65 16.71 12.67
N PRO A 110 1.69 16.19 12.00
CA PRO A 110 2.32 16.87 10.89
C PRO A 110 1.46 16.80 9.62
N ASN A 111 1.51 17.88 8.83
CA ASN A 111 0.92 17.92 7.50
C ASN A 111 2.06 17.87 6.45
N LEU A 112 2.22 16.73 5.76
CA LEU A 112 3.31 16.49 4.80
C LEU A 112 3.10 17.18 3.44
N CYS A 113 2.54 18.38 3.40
CA CYS A 113 2.36 19.09 2.13
C CYS A 113 3.64 19.78 1.65
N THR A 114 4.34 20.50 2.53
CA THR A 114 5.61 21.17 2.24
C THR A 114 6.53 21.19 3.45
N ASP A 115 7.81 21.44 3.23
CA ASP A 115 8.82 21.60 4.29
C ASP A 115 8.45 22.72 5.27
N ARG A 116 7.76 23.76 4.79
CA ARG A 116 7.33 24.90 5.62
C ARG A 116 6.38 24.48 6.75
N TYR A 117 5.50 23.49 6.49
CA TYR A 117 4.50 23.05 7.47
C TYR A 117 4.94 21.83 8.29
N SER A 118 5.71 20.93 7.70
CA SER A 118 6.06 19.67 8.35
C SER A 118 7.53 19.54 8.71
N GLN A 119 8.39 20.42 8.18
CA GLN A 119 9.83 20.44 8.48
C GLN A 119 10.45 19.03 8.45
N ARG A 120 10.98 18.56 9.56
CA ARG A 120 11.65 17.26 9.67
C ARG A 120 10.75 16.05 9.43
N SER A 121 9.43 16.20 9.43
CA SER A 121 8.52 15.12 9.08
C SER A 121 8.53 14.81 7.57
N ASN A 122 8.76 15.82 6.71
CA ASN A 122 9.03 15.56 5.28
C ASN A 122 10.39 14.87 5.09
N GLU A 123 11.42 15.29 5.84
CA GLU A 123 12.72 14.59 5.83
C GLU A 123 12.56 13.11 6.23
N LEU A 124 11.70 12.82 7.21
CA LEU A 124 11.38 11.46 7.62
C LEU A 124 10.65 10.69 6.50
N GLU A 125 9.73 11.34 5.76
CA GLU A 125 9.07 10.73 4.60
C GLU A 125 10.08 10.35 3.52
N VAL A 126 10.98 11.27 3.17
CA VAL A 126 12.05 11.01 2.20
C VAL A 126 12.92 9.84 2.66
N LYS A 127 13.32 9.81 3.93
CA LYS A 127 14.08 8.70 4.51
C LYS A 127 13.34 7.38 4.41
N ALA A 128 12.05 7.36 4.72
CA ALA A 128 11.23 6.14 4.65
C ALA A 128 11.09 5.64 3.21
N VAL A 129 10.80 6.54 2.27
CA VAL A 129 10.71 6.22 0.84
C VAL A 129 12.04 5.70 0.30
N THR A 130 13.15 6.37 0.60
CA THR A 130 14.49 5.93 0.15
C THR A 130 14.87 4.58 0.76
N THR A 131 14.53 4.33 2.02
CA THR A 131 14.75 3.02 2.65
C THR A 131 13.97 1.93 1.94
N LEU A 132 12.69 2.16 1.61
CA LEU A 132 11.88 1.21 0.85
C LEU A 132 12.38 1.05 -0.59
N ALA A 133 12.80 2.14 -1.25
CA ALA A 133 13.39 2.12 -2.58
C ALA A 133 14.64 1.23 -2.64
N ASN A 134 15.52 1.35 -1.65
CA ASN A 134 16.71 0.51 -1.55
C ASN A 134 16.37 -0.98 -1.39
N LEU A 135 15.31 -1.32 -0.67
CA LEU A 135 14.85 -2.72 -0.52
C LEU A 135 14.35 -3.32 -1.83
N ILE A 136 13.84 -2.51 -2.75
CA ILE A 136 13.36 -2.93 -4.07
C ILE A 136 14.38 -2.67 -5.20
N PHE A 137 15.65 -2.41 -4.83
CA PHE A 137 16.78 -2.25 -5.76
C PHE A 137 16.74 -1.01 -6.65
N TYR A 138 16.11 0.05 -6.21
CA TYR A 138 16.20 1.37 -6.87
C TYR A 138 17.48 2.11 -6.41
N HIS A 139 18.65 1.66 -6.91
CA HIS A 139 19.95 2.18 -6.46
C HIS A 139 20.64 3.12 -7.45
N THR A 140 20.27 3.05 -8.72
CA THR A 140 21.06 3.64 -9.81
C THR A 140 20.60 5.02 -10.22
N ASP A 141 19.33 5.30 -10.06
CA ASP A 141 18.72 6.58 -10.42
C ASP A 141 18.36 7.34 -9.14
N ASP A 142 17.78 8.49 -9.23
CA ASP A 142 17.36 9.31 -8.09
C ASP A 142 15.92 8.91 -7.67
N PRO A 143 15.73 7.83 -6.89
CA PRO A 143 14.38 7.36 -6.55
C PRO A 143 13.71 8.35 -5.60
N TRP A 144 12.41 8.53 -5.78
CA TRP A 144 11.60 9.40 -4.96
C TRP A 144 10.20 8.82 -4.76
N GLY A 145 9.41 9.46 -3.93
CA GLY A 145 8.03 9.01 -3.73
C GLY A 145 7.36 9.71 -2.58
N VAL A 146 6.15 9.26 -2.29
CA VAL A 146 5.30 9.79 -1.22
C VAL A 146 4.51 8.68 -0.56
N PHE A 147 4.12 8.89 0.68
CA PHE A 147 3.12 8.06 1.32
C PHE A 147 1.71 8.45 0.86
N THR A 148 0.87 7.46 0.70
CA THR A 148 -0.52 7.58 0.24
C THR A 148 -1.47 6.93 1.25
N ILE A 149 -2.77 7.19 1.10
CA ILE A 149 -3.80 6.62 1.97
C ILE A 149 -4.17 5.17 1.64
N GLY A 150 -3.61 4.61 0.56
CA GLY A 150 -3.86 3.21 0.17
C GLY A 150 -3.22 2.86 -1.17
N GLY A 151 -2.99 1.57 -1.42
CA GLY A 151 -2.39 1.06 -2.66
C GLY A 151 -3.12 1.48 -3.93
N THR A 152 -4.44 1.64 -3.88
CA THR A 152 -5.23 2.13 -5.03
C THR A 152 -4.78 3.52 -5.49
N ILE A 153 -4.50 4.44 -4.54
CA ILE A 153 -3.98 5.78 -4.88
C ILE A 153 -2.56 5.69 -5.42
N SER A 154 -1.72 4.81 -4.88
CA SER A 154 -0.38 4.57 -5.40
C SER A 154 -0.42 4.05 -6.85
N ASN A 155 -1.31 3.09 -7.15
CA ASN A 155 -1.54 2.60 -8.51
C ASN A 155 -2.07 3.70 -9.43
N LEU A 156 -2.93 4.60 -8.92
CA LEU A 156 -3.44 5.75 -9.66
C LEU A 156 -2.29 6.68 -10.10
N TYR A 157 -1.33 6.96 -9.23
CA TYR A 157 -0.16 7.78 -9.58
C TYR A 157 0.69 7.12 -10.67
N GLY A 158 0.97 5.82 -10.56
CA GLY A 158 1.71 5.09 -11.58
C GLY A 158 1.03 5.14 -12.95
N ALA A 159 -0.28 4.87 -12.98
CA ALA A 159 -1.07 4.93 -14.20
C ALA A 159 -1.19 6.35 -14.77
N LYS A 160 -1.30 7.38 -13.90
CA LYS A 160 -1.35 8.79 -14.32
C LYS A 160 -0.06 9.24 -14.97
N ILE A 161 1.11 8.86 -14.45
CA ILE A 161 2.40 9.12 -15.10
C ILE A 161 2.40 8.51 -16.51
N GLY A 162 1.94 7.26 -16.64
CA GLY A 162 1.84 6.60 -17.93
C GLY A 162 0.92 7.33 -18.91
N LEU A 163 -0.23 7.78 -18.43
CA LEU A 163 -1.17 8.56 -19.24
C LEU A 163 -0.53 9.85 -19.77
N GLU A 164 0.11 10.63 -18.90
CA GLU A 164 0.78 11.89 -19.29
C GLU A 164 1.98 11.65 -20.22
N ARG A 165 2.66 10.52 -20.08
CA ARG A 165 3.80 10.14 -20.95
C ARG A 165 3.35 9.87 -22.38
N VAL A 166 2.21 9.19 -22.59
CA VAL A 166 1.71 8.85 -23.93
C VAL A 166 0.74 9.88 -24.50
N LEU A 167 0.17 10.73 -23.66
CA LEU A 167 -0.69 11.85 -24.03
C LEU A 167 -0.32 13.09 -23.21
N PRO A 168 0.79 13.78 -23.56
CA PRO A 168 1.22 14.97 -22.84
C PRO A 168 0.13 16.03 -22.77
N GLY A 169 -0.12 16.56 -21.58
CA GLY A 169 -1.16 17.56 -21.33
C GLY A 169 -2.55 17.00 -21.07
N ALA A 170 -2.69 15.68 -20.93
CA ALA A 170 -3.98 15.05 -20.58
C ALA A 170 -4.56 15.57 -19.26
N MET A 171 -3.72 16.01 -18.32
CA MET A 171 -4.16 16.65 -17.08
C MET A 171 -4.96 17.93 -17.33
N ARG A 172 -4.63 18.69 -18.38
CA ARG A 172 -5.27 19.97 -18.72
C ARG A 172 -6.42 19.81 -19.70
N SER A 173 -6.23 18.96 -20.72
CA SER A 173 -7.12 18.87 -21.88
C SER A 173 -8.02 17.64 -21.86
N GLY A 174 -7.84 16.73 -20.89
CA GLY A 174 -8.51 15.43 -20.90
C GLY A 174 -8.03 14.53 -22.05
N LEU A 175 -8.76 13.48 -22.34
CA LEU A 175 -8.36 12.46 -23.32
C LEU A 175 -8.57 12.87 -24.78
N MET A 176 -9.38 13.89 -25.06
CA MET A 176 -9.58 14.49 -26.40
C MET A 176 -9.89 13.45 -27.50
N GLY A 177 -10.68 12.43 -27.20
CA GLY A 177 -11.05 11.38 -28.15
C GLY A 177 -9.92 10.40 -28.51
N ASN A 178 -8.75 10.47 -27.84
CA ASN A 178 -7.69 9.49 -28.03
C ASN A 178 -8.11 8.13 -27.50
N ARG A 179 -7.81 7.06 -28.26
CA ARG A 179 -7.97 5.67 -27.81
C ARG A 179 -6.75 5.28 -26.96
N ILE A 180 -6.98 5.18 -25.66
CA ILE A 180 -5.96 4.89 -24.67
C ILE A 180 -6.39 3.68 -23.86
N VAL A 181 -5.47 2.78 -23.55
CA VAL A 181 -5.70 1.59 -22.74
C VAL A 181 -4.70 1.50 -21.60
N GLY A 182 -5.12 0.87 -20.51
CA GLY A 182 -4.25 0.28 -19.48
C GLY A 182 -4.22 -1.23 -19.63
N ILE A 183 -3.17 -1.86 -19.17
CA ILE A 183 -3.02 -3.33 -19.20
C ILE A 183 -2.66 -3.83 -17.80
N CYS A 184 -3.26 -4.94 -17.37
CA CYS A 184 -2.89 -5.65 -16.14
C CYS A 184 -3.09 -7.16 -16.32
N SER A 185 -2.67 -7.98 -15.35
CA SER A 185 -3.03 -9.41 -15.37
C SER A 185 -4.47 -9.64 -14.92
N LYS A 186 -5.10 -10.70 -15.37
CA LYS A 186 -6.44 -11.10 -14.94
C LYS A 186 -6.52 -11.41 -13.44
N ALA A 187 -5.40 -11.78 -12.82
CA ALA A 187 -5.30 -12.02 -11.38
C ALA A 187 -4.96 -10.75 -10.56
N SER A 188 -4.83 -9.59 -11.21
CA SER A 188 -4.51 -8.33 -10.52
C SER A 188 -5.67 -7.85 -9.64
N HIS A 189 -5.36 -6.97 -8.70
CA HIS A 189 -6.36 -6.40 -7.81
C HIS A 189 -7.35 -5.52 -8.58
N TYR A 190 -8.65 -5.54 -8.21
CA TYR A 190 -9.72 -4.76 -8.83
C TYR A 190 -9.49 -3.24 -8.80
N SER A 191 -8.55 -2.75 -7.99
CA SER A 191 -8.14 -1.34 -8.01
C SER A 191 -7.70 -0.86 -9.40
N ASN A 192 -7.20 -1.74 -10.27
CA ASN A 192 -6.88 -1.39 -11.65
C ASN A 192 -8.11 -0.94 -12.44
N GLN A 193 -9.28 -1.54 -12.21
CA GLN A 193 -10.54 -1.08 -12.81
C GLN A 193 -10.94 0.28 -12.26
N THR A 194 -10.82 0.49 -10.94
CA THR A 194 -11.05 1.79 -10.31
C THR A 194 -10.14 2.86 -10.90
N VAL A 195 -8.85 2.57 -11.02
CA VAL A 195 -7.85 3.47 -11.61
C VAL A 195 -8.18 3.86 -13.04
N ALA A 196 -8.50 2.88 -13.90
CA ALA A 196 -8.87 3.15 -15.28
C ALA A 196 -10.13 4.02 -15.39
N GLY A 197 -11.13 3.77 -14.52
CA GLY A 197 -12.35 4.58 -14.44
C GLY A 197 -12.07 6.01 -14.00
N TRP A 198 -11.30 6.21 -12.93
CA TRP A 198 -11.01 7.53 -12.36
C TRP A 198 -10.09 8.40 -13.23
N LEU A 199 -9.22 7.77 -14.02
CA LEU A 199 -8.41 8.48 -15.02
C LEU A 199 -9.20 8.87 -16.27
N GLY A 200 -10.46 8.47 -16.40
CA GLY A 200 -11.27 8.71 -17.57
C GLY A 200 -10.92 7.83 -18.78
N ILE A 201 -9.99 6.89 -18.62
CA ILE A 201 -9.68 5.87 -19.63
C ILE A 201 -10.91 4.99 -19.86
N GLY A 202 -11.65 4.69 -18.78
CA GLY A 202 -12.80 3.80 -18.77
C GLY A 202 -12.45 2.34 -18.51
N THR A 203 -13.27 1.65 -17.73
CA THR A 203 -13.02 0.26 -17.33
C THR A 203 -13.01 -0.72 -18.51
N GLN A 204 -13.73 -0.43 -19.59
CA GLN A 204 -13.72 -1.23 -20.82
C GLN A 204 -12.39 -1.12 -21.61
N ASN A 205 -11.58 -0.13 -21.30
CA ASN A 205 -10.26 0.07 -21.89
C ASN A 205 -9.14 -0.42 -20.97
N LEU A 206 -9.46 -1.07 -19.86
CA LEU A 206 -8.51 -1.87 -19.10
C LEU A 206 -8.46 -3.28 -19.70
N ILE A 207 -7.31 -3.66 -20.20
CA ILE A 207 -7.10 -4.96 -20.84
C ILE A 207 -6.49 -5.92 -19.82
N GLU A 208 -7.19 -7.01 -19.56
CA GLU A 208 -6.74 -8.07 -18.66
C GLU A 208 -6.06 -9.18 -19.46
N ILE A 209 -4.79 -9.43 -19.21
CA ILE A 209 -4.02 -10.52 -19.81
C ILE A 209 -4.21 -11.79 -18.98
N PRO A 210 -4.54 -12.94 -19.58
CA PRO A 210 -4.62 -14.20 -18.88
C PRO A 210 -3.33 -14.57 -18.16
N THR A 211 -3.44 -15.37 -17.10
CA THR A 211 -2.31 -15.85 -16.31
C THR A 211 -1.98 -17.31 -16.57
N ASP A 212 -0.79 -17.72 -16.18
CA ASP A 212 -0.38 -19.12 -16.10
C ASP A 212 -0.88 -19.80 -14.82
N GLU A 213 -0.46 -21.04 -14.57
CA GLU A 213 -0.82 -21.82 -13.38
C GLU A 213 -0.24 -21.24 -12.07
N LYS A 214 0.80 -20.41 -12.16
CA LYS A 214 1.39 -19.66 -11.04
C LYS A 214 0.76 -18.30 -10.85
N LEU A 215 -0.34 -18.02 -11.54
CA LEU A 215 -1.06 -16.75 -11.54
C LEU A 215 -0.20 -15.56 -12.00
N ALA A 216 0.84 -15.82 -12.79
CA ALA A 216 1.67 -14.80 -13.42
C ALA A 216 1.13 -14.45 -14.82
N MET A 217 1.24 -13.19 -15.23
CA MET A 217 0.84 -12.71 -16.55
C MET A 217 1.54 -13.49 -17.68
N ARG A 218 0.77 -13.99 -18.63
CA ARG A 218 1.27 -14.67 -19.82
C ARG A 218 1.95 -13.67 -20.76
N ILE A 219 3.28 -13.75 -20.86
CA ILE A 219 4.12 -12.83 -21.67
C ILE A 219 3.80 -12.96 -23.17
N ASP A 220 3.57 -14.16 -23.65
CA ASP A 220 3.19 -14.42 -25.05
C ASP A 220 1.85 -13.77 -25.42
N LEU A 221 0.88 -13.78 -24.50
CA LEU A 221 -0.42 -13.13 -24.72
C LEU A 221 -0.33 -11.62 -24.59
N LEU A 222 0.54 -11.10 -23.70
CA LEU A 222 0.84 -9.67 -23.62
C LEU A 222 1.49 -9.21 -24.93
N GLU A 223 2.45 -9.96 -25.48
CA GLU A 223 3.11 -9.65 -26.76
C GLU A 223 2.09 -9.54 -27.89
N ALA A 224 1.27 -10.57 -28.07
CA ALA A 224 0.25 -10.60 -29.11
C ALA A 224 -0.72 -9.40 -28.99
N ARG A 225 -1.08 -9.05 -27.76
CA ARG A 225 -2.01 -7.95 -27.50
C ARG A 225 -1.39 -6.58 -27.78
N LEU A 226 -0.11 -6.38 -27.44
CA LEU A 226 0.62 -5.15 -27.77
C LEU A 226 0.73 -4.97 -29.28
N ASP A 227 1.02 -6.03 -30.02
CA ASP A 227 1.09 -6.01 -31.48
C ASP A 227 -0.25 -5.60 -32.12
N GLU A 228 -1.36 -6.13 -31.64
CA GLU A 228 -2.71 -5.76 -32.09
C GLU A 228 -3.00 -4.28 -31.82
N LEU A 229 -2.73 -3.82 -30.60
CA LEU A 229 -3.00 -2.44 -30.18
C LEU A 229 -2.19 -1.44 -31.00
N TYR A 230 -0.90 -1.68 -31.16
CA TYR A 230 -0.02 -0.74 -31.88
C TYR A 230 -0.31 -0.70 -33.38
N ARG A 231 -0.63 -1.86 -34.02
CA ARG A 231 -1.11 -1.87 -35.42
C ARG A 231 -2.41 -1.06 -35.60
N SER A 232 -3.25 -1.01 -34.57
CA SER A 232 -4.50 -0.25 -34.56
C SER A 232 -4.34 1.19 -34.06
N SER A 233 -3.09 1.67 -33.91
CA SER A 233 -2.77 3.01 -33.41
C SER A 233 -3.39 3.35 -32.04
N VAL A 234 -3.60 2.33 -31.21
CA VAL A 234 -4.07 2.50 -29.82
C VAL A 234 -2.89 2.80 -28.91
N LYS A 235 -3.01 3.82 -28.07
CA LYS A 235 -1.97 4.19 -27.10
C LYS A 235 -2.09 3.33 -25.86
N VAL A 236 -1.00 2.69 -25.45
CA VAL A 236 -0.91 1.97 -24.18
C VAL A 236 -0.31 2.89 -23.13
N ALA A 237 -1.09 3.32 -22.15
CA ALA A 237 -0.63 4.26 -21.13
C ALA A 237 0.29 3.55 -20.12
N TYR A 238 -0.15 2.44 -19.60
CA TYR A 238 0.60 1.69 -18.58
C TYR A 238 0.37 0.19 -18.68
N VAL A 239 1.34 -0.54 -18.16
CA VAL A 239 1.21 -1.95 -17.81
C VAL A 239 1.42 -2.05 -16.30
N CYS A 240 0.41 -2.54 -15.59
CA CYS A 240 0.48 -2.82 -14.17
C CYS A 240 0.84 -4.30 -13.97
N ALA A 241 2.08 -4.56 -13.62
CA ALA A 241 2.55 -5.88 -13.24
C ALA A 241 2.28 -6.10 -11.75
N THR A 242 1.76 -7.26 -11.37
CA THR A 242 1.44 -7.57 -9.98
C THR A 242 2.56 -8.36 -9.32
N PHE A 243 3.02 -7.88 -8.19
CA PHE A 243 4.02 -8.55 -7.36
C PHE A 243 3.37 -9.07 -6.08
N GLY A 244 2.72 -10.23 -6.17
CA GLY A 244 1.92 -10.83 -5.11
C GLY A 244 0.45 -10.48 -5.23
N THR A 245 -0.31 -11.28 -6.03
CA THR A 245 -1.76 -11.11 -6.13
C THR A 245 -2.45 -11.37 -4.80
N THR A 246 -3.55 -10.65 -4.54
CA THR A 246 -4.26 -10.68 -3.25
C THR A 246 -4.69 -12.09 -2.87
N ASP A 247 -5.32 -12.81 -3.78
CA ASP A 247 -5.91 -14.11 -3.47
C ASP A 247 -4.88 -15.25 -3.53
N GLY A 248 -4.09 -15.31 -4.58
CA GLY A 248 -3.24 -16.48 -4.84
C GLY A 248 -1.74 -16.25 -4.76
N PHE A 249 -1.30 -15.02 -4.55
CA PHE A 249 0.11 -14.63 -4.49
C PHE A 249 0.89 -14.90 -5.79
N GLY A 250 0.25 -14.71 -6.95
CA GLY A 250 0.95 -14.72 -8.23
C GLY A 250 1.95 -13.56 -8.35
N ILE A 251 3.07 -13.79 -9.00
CA ILE A 251 4.12 -12.78 -9.21
C ILE A 251 4.46 -12.74 -10.70
N ASP A 252 4.17 -11.61 -11.34
CA ASP A 252 4.48 -11.36 -12.73
C ASP A 252 5.99 -11.28 -12.97
N ASP A 253 6.45 -11.65 -14.17
CA ASP A 253 7.84 -11.48 -14.57
C ASP A 253 8.11 -10.06 -15.06
N ILE A 254 8.40 -9.18 -14.10
CA ILE A 254 8.56 -7.74 -14.36
C ILE A 254 9.73 -7.47 -15.31
N GLN A 255 10.82 -8.25 -15.23
CA GLN A 255 11.94 -8.12 -16.16
C GLN A 255 11.54 -8.47 -17.58
N ALA A 256 10.89 -9.62 -17.78
CA ALA A 256 10.43 -10.03 -19.11
C ALA A 256 9.40 -9.04 -19.69
N ILE A 257 8.50 -8.51 -18.85
CA ILE A 257 7.57 -7.45 -19.27
C ILE A 257 8.36 -6.20 -19.72
N ARG A 258 9.36 -5.76 -18.94
CA ARG A 258 10.20 -4.61 -19.33
C ARG A 258 10.88 -4.82 -20.67
N GLU A 259 11.53 -5.96 -20.85
CA GLU A 259 12.24 -6.30 -22.09
C GLU A 259 11.28 -6.30 -23.29
N LEU A 260 10.10 -6.88 -23.13
CA LEU A 260 9.06 -6.87 -24.15
C LEU A 260 8.57 -5.44 -24.47
N LEU A 261 8.29 -4.60 -23.46
CA LEU A 261 7.85 -3.22 -23.68
C LEU A 261 8.90 -2.41 -24.43
N VAL A 262 10.17 -2.55 -24.10
CA VAL A 262 11.29 -1.90 -24.81
C VAL A 262 11.33 -2.34 -26.27
N ALA A 263 11.26 -3.65 -26.52
CA ALA A 263 11.32 -4.21 -27.87
C ALA A 263 10.13 -3.72 -28.73
N LYS A 264 8.90 -3.77 -28.19
CA LYS A 264 7.68 -3.37 -28.92
C LYS A 264 7.61 -1.84 -29.15
N SER A 265 8.01 -1.05 -28.16
CA SER A 265 8.05 0.40 -28.33
C SER A 265 9.05 0.82 -29.44
N LYS A 266 10.19 0.16 -29.51
CA LYS A 266 11.18 0.36 -30.59
C LYS A 266 10.63 -0.12 -31.95
N GLN A 267 10.02 -1.31 -31.99
CA GLN A 267 9.47 -1.91 -33.21
C GLN A 267 8.42 -1.03 -33.88
N TYR A 268 7.52 -0.45 -33.04
CA TYR A 268 6.40 0.37 -33.54
C TYR A 268 6.66 1.88 -33.49
N SER A 269 7.85 2.30 -33.01
CA SER A 269 8.22 3.72 -32.83
C SER A 269 7.20 4.50 -32.01
N VAL A 270 6.72 3.91 -30.92
CA VAL A 270 5.74 4.50 -29.97
C VAL A 270 6.39 4.78 -28.62
N PRO A 271 5.85 5.75 -27.84
CA PRO A 271 6.28 5.95 -26.47
C PRO A 271 6.13 4.65 -25.65
N MET A 272 7.15 4.34 -24.82
CA MET A 272 7.10 3.19 -23.95
C MET A 272 6.05 3.41 -22.86
N PRO A 273 5.12 2.46 -22.65
CA PRO A 273 4.18 2.49 -21.54
C PRO A 273 4.88 2.57 -20.19
N GLN A 274 4.24 3.19 -19.21
CA GLN A 274 4.68 3.10 -17.82
C GLN A 274 4.59 1.65 -17.34
N LEU A 275 5.69 1.08 -16.90
CA LEU A 275 5.67 -0.19 -16.18
C LEU A 275 5.55 0.10 -14.68
N HIS A 276 4.36 -0.11 -14.15
CA HIS A 276 4.07 0.03 -12.73
C HIS A 276 3.99 -1.35 -12.08
N ALA A 277 4.66 -1.54 -10.95
CA ALA A 277 4.55 -2.78 -10.17
C ALA A 277 3.64 -2.57 -8.97
N ASP A 278 2.50 -3.26 -8.95
CA ASP A 278 1.67 -3.36 -7.75
C ASP A 278 2.27 -4.42 -6.82
N ALA A 279 3.12 -3.99 -5.92
CA ALA A 279 3.73 -4.81 -4.88
C ALA A 279 3.06 -4.61 -3.51
N ALA A 280 1.82 -4.10 -3.49
CA ALA A 280 1.09 -3.79 -2.26
C ALA A 280 1.09 -4.95 -1.24
N VAL A 281 1.01 -6.20 -1.72
CA VAL A 281 1.07 -7.40 -0.86
C VAL A 281 2.47 -7.98 -0.86
N GLY A 282 3.05 -8.24 -2.03
CA GLY A 282 4.28 -9.03 -2.18
C GLY A 282 5.56 -8.35 -1.72
N TRP A 283 5.57 -7.03 -1.53
CA TRP A 283 6.76 -6.27 -1.19
C TRP A 283 7.56 -6.86 -0.01
N ALA A 284 6.89 -7.45 0.99
CA ALA A 284 7.57 -8.01 2.16
C ALA A 284 8.53 -9.17 1.81
N MET A 285 8.36 -9.81 0.65
CA MET A 285 9.27 -10.85 0.18
C MET A 285 10.68 -10.32 -0.08
N VAL A 286 10.83 -9.01 -0.37
CA VAL A 286 12.14 -8.40 -0.61
C VAL A 286 13.07 -8.49 0.60
N MET A 287 12.54 -8.64 1.81
CA MET A 287 13.32 -8.85 3.02
C MET A 287 14.21 -10.09 2.95
N LEU A 288 13.83 -11.08 2.13
CA LEU A 288 14.58 -12.32 1.94
C LEU A 288 15.63 -12.25 0.83
N THR A 289 15.71 -11.15 0.07
CA THR A 289 16.54 -11.11 -1.15
C THR A 289 18.01 -11.35 -0.89
N ASP A 290 18.53 -10.73 0.18
CA ASP A 290 19.95 -10.86 0.56
C ASP A 290 20.19 -11.91 1.65
N TYR A 291 19.18 -12.76 1.93
CA TYR A 291 19.36 -13.85 2.88
C TYR A 291 20.32 -14.90 2.30
N ASP A 292 21.44 -15.16 2.99
CA ASP A 292 22.43 -16.16 2.59
C ASP A 292 21.89 -17.57 2.87
N THR A 293 21.28 -18.18 1.85
CA THR A 293 20.73 -19.54 1.94
C THR A 293 21.81 -20.62 2.09
N SER A 294 23.08 -20.31 1.79
CA SER A 294 24.18 -21.26 1.97
C SER A 294 24.63 -21.34 3.42
N LYS A 295 24.70 -20.22 4.13
CA LYS A 295 25.00 -20.16 5.55
C LYS A 295 23.82 -20.57 6.42
N ASN A 296 22.62 -20.34 5.93
CA ASN A 296 21.36 -20.69 6.61
C ASN A 296 21.34 -20.38 8.12
N LEU A 297 21.66 -19.15 8.48
CA LEU A 297 21.77 -18.73 9.88
C LEU A 297 20.45 -18.90 10.68
N LEU A 298 19.32 -18.87 9.99
CA LEU A 298 17.99 -19.10 10.60
C LEU A 298 17.62 -20.58 10.70
N ARG A 299 18.50 -21.50 10.28
CA ARG A 299 18.33 -22.98 10.36
C ARG A 299 17.02 -23.45 9.71
N MET A 300 16.71 -22.91 8.53
CA MET A 300 15.52 -23.29 7.78
C MET A 300 15.71 -24.67 7.11
N GLU A 301 14.61 -25.40 6.92
CA GLU A 301 14.61 -26.65 6.17
C GLU A 301 14.87 -26.41 4.67
N GLU A 302 15.45 -27.39 3.97
CA GLU A 302 15.85 -27.24 2.57
C GLU A 302 14.67 -26.90 1.63
N GLY A 303 13.49 -27.44 1.87
CA GLY A 303 12.29 -27.09 1.13
C GLY A 303 11.97 -25.59 1.19
N LEU A 304 12.10 -24.97 2.38
CA LEU A 304 11.91 -23.54 2.56
C LEU A 304 13.03 -22.70 1.91
N LEU A 305 14.28 -23.18 2.00
CA LEU A 305 15.42 -22.52 1.32
C LEU A 305 15.22 -22.47 -0.20
N ASN A 306 14.69 -23.54 -0.80
CA ASN A 306 14.39 -23.58 -2.23
C ASN A 306 13.29 -22.56 -2.61
N MET A 307 12.26 -22.42 -1.78
CA MET A 307 11.26 -21.39 -1.96
C MET A 307 11.89 -19.98 -1.88
N ILE A 308 12.76 -19.75 -0.90
CA ILE A 308 13.46 -18.46 -0.73
C ILE A 308 14.32 -18.14 -1.97
N ARG A 309 15.08 -19.09 -2.50
CA ARG A 309 15.88 -18.91 -3.72
C ARG A 309 14.99 -18.50 -4.91
N THR A 310 13.82 -19.13 -5.03
CA THR A 310 12.84 -18.75 -6.07
C THR A 310 12.34 -17.33 -5.89
N VAL A 311 12.00 -16.95 -4.66
CA VAL A 311 11.55 -15.60 -4.31
C VAL A 311 12.65 -14.56 -4.55
N GLN A 312 13.91 -14.87 -4.23
CA GLN A 312 15.08 -13.98 -4.45
C GLN A 312 15.24 -13.59 -5.91
N ILE A 313 15.01 -14.53 -6.84
CA ILE A 313 15.05 -14.24 -8.28
C ILE A 313 13.94 -13.27 -8.66
N LYS A 314 12.72 -13.52 -8.21
CA LYS A 314 11.55 -12.67 -8.50
C LYS A 314 11.67 -11.27 -7.89
N ASN A 315 12.19 -11.16 -6.68
CA ASN A 315 12.39 -9.88 -5.98
C ASN A 315 13.24 -8.91 -6.81
N LYS A 316 14.32 -9.41 -7.42
CA LYS A 316 15.20 -8.60 -8.26
C LYS A 316 14.49 -8.02 -9.49
N GLY A 317 13.38 -8.60 -9.90
CA GLY A 317 12.57 -8.07 -11.00
C GLY A 317 12.00 -6.66 -10.71
N LEU A 318 11.78 -6.30 -9.45
CA LEU A 318 11.20 -5.00 -9.09
C LEU A 318 12.04 -3.81 -9.59
N GLN A 319 13.36 -3.94 -9.68
CA GLN A 319 14.25 -2.88 -10.19
C GLN A 319 13.92 -2.42 -11.63
N TYR A 320 13.23 -3.26 -12.41
CA TYR A 320 12.86 -2.96 -13.79
C TYR A 320 11.54 -2.18 -13.93
N ALA A 321 10.78 -2.01 -12.85
CA ALA A 321 9.59 -1.18 -12.86
C ALA A 321 9.96 0.31 -12.85
N ASP A 322 9.15 1.17 -13.51
CA ASP A 322 9.31 2.63 -13.44
C ASP A 322 8.79 3.18 -12.11
N SER A 323 7.80 2.50 -11.52
CA SER A 323 7.22 2.85 -10.22
C SER A 323 6.65 1.63 -9.52
N VAL A 324 6.58 1.70 -8.19
CA VAL A 324 6.12 0.59 -7.33
C VAL A 324 5.14 1.10 -6.28
N THR A 325 4.10 0.31 -6.02
CA THR A 325 3.20 0.44 -4.86
C THR A 325 3.64 -0.50 -3.75
N ILE A 326 3.74 0.02 -2.53
CA ILE A 326 4.01 -0.76 -1.31
C ILE A 326 2.94 -0.44 -0.27
N ASP A 327 2.22 -1.46 0.26
CA ASP A 327 1.30 -1.29 1.39
C ASP A 327 1.95 -1.83 2.67
N PHE A 328 2.60 -0.95 3.42
CA PHE A 328 3.28 -1.35 4.65
C PHE A 328 2.28 -1.81 5.73
N HIS A 329 1.06 -1.30 5.71
CA HIS A 329 -0.02 -1.72 6.61
C HIS A 329 -0.57 -3.13 6.32
N LYS A 330 -0.12 -3.81 5.25
CA LYS A 330 -0.40 -5.22 4.97
C LYS A 330 0.66 -6.10 5.64
N LEU A 331 1.52 -6.75 4.88
CA LEU A 331 2.53 -7.65 5.43
C LEU A 331 3.63 -6.95 6.24
N GLY A 332 3.78 -5.64 6.12
CA GLY A 332 4.62 -4.83 7.02
C GLY A 332 4.02 -4.60 8.41
N ARG A 333 2.76 -5.03 8.62
CA ARG A 333 2.09 -4.90 9.92
C ARG A 333 2.17 -3.50 10.51
N GLY A 334 2.07 -2.48 9.63
CA GLY A 334 1.99 -1.07 10.01
C GLY A 334 0.56 -0.66 10.33
N HIS A 335 0.40 0.47 11.02
CA HIS A 335 -0.90 1.10 11.19
C HIS A 335 -1.37 1.75 9.88
N TYR A 336 -2.69 1.78 9.67
CA TYR A 336 -3.32 2.48 8.55
C TYR A 336 -3.37 3.98 8.77
N PRO A 337 -3.20 4.78 7.67
CA PRO A 337 -2.68 4.39 6.38
C PRO A 337 -1.15 4.42 6.33
N SER A 338 -0.52 3.45 5.66
CA SER A 338 0.92 3.43 5.43
C SER A 338 1.27 2.77 4.09
N SER A 339 0.64 3.25 3.02
CA SER A 339 1.02 2.92 1.65
C SER A 339 2.07 3.89 1.14
N ALA A 340 2.95 3.43 0.25
CA ALA A 340 3.94 4.25 -0.43
C ALA A 340 3.84 4.06 -1.95
N PHE A 341 3.93 5.17 -2.67
CA PHE A 341 4.18 5.24 -4.10
C PHE A 341 5.62 5.65 -4.31
N ILE A 342 6.39 4.85 -5.04
CA ILE A 342 7.82 5.08 -5.27
C ILE A 342 8.09 5.05 -6.77
N VAL A 343 8.79 6.07 -7.28
CA VAL A 343 9.30 6.12 -8.66
C VAL A 343 10.79 5.81 -8.68
N ASN A 344 11.25 5.13 -9.70
CA ASN A 344 12.67 4.87 -9.90
C ASN A 344 13.45 6.15 -10.20
N ARG A 345 12.81 7.11 -10.87
CA ARG A 345 13.42 8.40 -11.23
C ARG A 345 12.53 9.55 -10.76
N ARG A 346 13.06 10.39 -9.88
CA ARG A 346 12.36 11.57 -9.35
C ARG A 346 11.80 12.47 -10.46
N GLU A 347 12.51 12.59 -11.57
CA GLU A 347 12.04 13.41 -12.70
C GLU A 347 10.68 12.98 -13.26
N ASP A 348 10.26 11.73 -13.07
CA ASP A 348 8.95 11.25 -13.52
C ASP A 348 7.78 11.88 -12.75
N LEU A 349 8.02 12.44 -11.57
CA LEU A 349 7.02 13.17 -10.79
C LEU A 349 6.52 14.44 -11.52
N LYS A 350 7.29 14.97 -12.48
CA LYS A 350 6.85 16.09 -13.33
C LYS A 350 5.54 15.82 -14.05
N TYR A 351 5.25 14.55 -14.37
CA TYR A 351 3.98 14.16 -15.02
C TYR A 351 2.76 14.25 -14.09
N LEU A 352 2.98 14.40 -12.79
CA LEU A 352 1.96 14.63 -11.78
C LEU A 352 1.88 16.09 -11.34
N ALA A 353 2.89 16.91 -11.70
CA ALA A 353 3.07 18.24 -11.16
C ALA A 353 2.01 19.22 -11.66
N ARG A 354 1.47 20.01 -10.72
CA ARG A 354 0.72 21.23 -10.99
C ARG A 354 1.68 22.36 -11.37
N THR A 355 1.18 23.36 -12.06
CA THR A 355 1.96 24.61 -12.26
C THR A 355 1.94 25.41 -10.96
N VAL A 356 3.03 26.15 -10.70
CA VAL A 356 3.11 27.05 -9.53
C VAL A 356 1.98 28.09 -9.56
N SER A 357 1.57 28.55 -10.76
CA SER A 357 0.44 29.46 -10.93
C SER A 357 -0.90 28.89 -10.46
N ASP A 358 -1.06 27.56 -10.48
CA ASP A 358 -2.28 26.88 -10.01
C ASP A 358 -2.26 26.64 -8.50
N THR A 359 -1.16 26.97 -7.82
CA THR A 359 -0.93 26.73 -6.40
C THR A 359 -0.39 27.98 -5.69
N PRO A 360 -1.17 29.06 -5.58
CA PRO A 360 -0.68 30.38 -5.13
C PRO A 360 -0.13 30.37 -3.69
N TYR A 361 -0.52 29.41 -2.86
CA TYR A 361 -0.02 29.27 -1.49
C TYR A 361 1.39 28.66 -1.40
N PHE A 362 1.91 28.13 -2.51
CA PHE A 362 3.19 27.45 -2.60
C PHE A 362 4.14 28.12 -3.58
N SER A 363 4.10 29.46 -3.64
CA SER A 363 4.96 30.26 -4.54
C SER A 363 6.46 29.96 -4.42
N ASP A 364 6.88 29.57 -3.22
CA ASP A 364 8.28 29.24 -2.90
C ASP A 364 8.56 27.73 -2.94
N ALA A 365 7.55 26.90 -3.31
CA ALA A 365 7.69 25.47 -3.32
C ALA A 365 8.54 24.99 -4.50
N ASP A 366 9.39 24.01 -4.26
CA ASP A 366 10.21 23.35 -5.26
C ASP A 366 9.50 22.10 -5.78
N ALA A 367 9.08 22.15 -7.05
CA ALA A 367 8.39 21.04 -7.72
C ALA A 367 9.21 19.72 -7.75
N SER A 368 10.52 19.80 -7.50
CA SER A 368 11.35 18.60 -7.44
C SER A 368 11.26 17.86 -6.11
N ARG A 369 10.74 18.49 -5.05
CA ARG A 369 10.74 17.93 -3.69
C ARG A 369 9.46 18.17 -2.88
N ASP A 370 8.73 19.26 -3.13
CA ASP A 370 7.54 19.60 -2.33
C ASP A 370 6.31 18.80 -2.78
N PRO A 371 5.81 17.86 -1.97
CA PRO A 371 4.74 16.94 -2.38
C PRO A 371 3.44 17.62 -2.77
N ALA A 372 3.12 18.80 -2.21
CA ALA A 372 1.91 19.52 -2.54
C ALA A 372 1.78 19.83 -4.05
N LEU A 373 2.90 19.87 -4.78
CA LEU A 373 2.89 20.17 -6.20
C LEU A 373 2.56 18.99 -7.09
N PHE A 374 2.74 17.74 -6.59
CA PHE A 374 2.55 16.54 -7.40
C PHE A 374 1.67 15.46 -6.76
N THR A 375 1.15 15.69 -5.55
CA THR A 375 0.20 14.76 -4.92
C THR A 375 -1.25 15.12 -5.22
N LEU A 376 -2.13 14.13 -5.25
CA LEU A 376 -3.58 14.33 -5.46
C LEU A 376 -4.16 15.17 -4.32
N GLU A 377 -3.82 14.82 -3.09
CA GLU A 377 -4.13 15.56 -1.88
C GLU A 377 -3.13 16.72 -1.70
N CYS A 378 -3.58 17.85 -1.21
CA CYS A 378 -2.67 18.91 -0.78
C CYS A 378 -2.14 18.60 0.64
N SER A 379 -3.03 18.45 1.60
CA SER A 379 -2.69 18.07 2.98
C SER A 379 -2.61 16.57 3.14
N ARG A 380 -1.51 16.07 3.71
CA ARG A 380 -1.26 14.63 3.86
C ARG A 380 -0.84 14.26 5.27
N PRO A 381 -1.31 13.11 5.80
CA PRO A 381 -0.94 12.65 7.14
C PRO A 381 0.49 12.12 7.18
N GLY A 382 1.18 12.34 8.29
CA GLY A 382 2.53 11.84 8.52
C GLY A 382 2.61 10.39 9.04
N LEU A 383 1.50 9.71 9.24
CA LEU A 383 1.44 8.43 9.95
C LEU A 383 2.33 7.35 9.29
N GLY A 384 2.23 7.21 7.97
CA GLY A 384 2.96 6.18 7.22
C GLY A 384 4.48 6.22 7.45
N PRO A 385 5.17 7.33 7.20
CA PRO A 385 6.63 7.44 7.42
C PRO A 385 7.07 7.10 8.84
N TYR A 386 6.35 7.61 9.84
CA TYR A 386 6.65 7.33 11.25
C TYR A 386 6.52 5.84 11.57
N CYS A 387 5.43 5.19 11.14
CA CYS A 387 5.21 3.76 11.35
C CYS A 387 6.27 2.90 10.64
N VAL A 388 6.61 3.25 9.41
CA VAL A 388 7.57 2.49 8.59
C VAL A 388 8.96 2.56 9.19
N ILE A 389 9.46 3.76 9.49
CA ILE A 389 10.82 3.91 10.05
C ILE A 389 10.93 3.28 11.42
N ALA A 390 9.92 3.45 12.29
CA ALA A 390 9.91 2.81 13.59
C ALA A 390 9.93 1.26 13.46
N SER A 391 9.11 0.70 12.58
CA SER A 391 9.03 -0.74 12.38
C SER A 391 10.30 -1.34 11.76
N LEU A 392 10.83 -0.71 10.71
CA LEU A 392 12.03 -1.22 10.03
C LEU A 392 13.23 -1.24 10.98
N ASN A 393 13.42 -0.17 11.78
CA ASN A 393 14.53 -0.09 12.73
C ASN A 393 14.29 -0.90 14.00
N GLY A 394 13.04 -0.96 14.50
CA GLY A 394 12.70 -1.71 15.71
C GLY A 394 12.80 -3.23 15.54
N ILE A 395 12.39 -3.75 14.39
CA ILE A 395 12.43 -5.18 14.08
C ILE A 395 13.77 -5.56 13.46
N GLY A 396 14.36 -4.70 12.64
CA GLY A 396 15.61 -4.94 11.94
C GLY A 396 15.50 -5.98 10.81
N LEU A 397 16.46 -5.98 9.88
CA LEU A 397 16.41 -6.83 8.69
C LEU A 397 16.29 -8.33 9.04
N THR A 398 17.10 -8.81 9.98
CA THR A 398 17.04 -10.23 10.40
C THR A 398 15.68 -10.60 10.99
N GLY A 399 15.08 -9.72 11.79
CA GLY A 399 13.74 -9.92 12.33
C GLY A 399 12.68 -10.01 11.21
N TRP A 400 12.76 -9.14 10.22
CA TRP A 400 11.90 -9.21 9.03
C TRP A 400 12.10 -10.49 8.22
N GLN A 401 13.35 -10.94 8.06
CA GLN A 401 13.66 -12.22 7.41
C GLN A 401 13.02 -13.38 8.16
N MET A 402 13.11 -13.41 9.49
CA MET A 402 12.46 -14.44 10.32
C MET A 402 10.93 -14.44 10.15
N LEU A 403 10.30 -13.27 10.22
CA LEU A 403 8.84 -13.13 10.09
C LEU A 403 8.36 -13.59 8.71
N THR A 404 9.04 -13.16 7.65
CA THR A 404 8.67 -13.51 6.27
C THR A 404 8.90 -14.98 5.97
N ALA A 405 10.03 -15.54 6.39
CA ALA A 405 10.33 -16.97 6.25
C ALA A 405 9.33 -17.83 7.01
N ARG A 406 8.95 -17.42 8.24
CA ARG A 406 7.94 -18.14 9.02
C ARG A 406 6.56 -18.11 8.35
N ALA A 407 6.19 -16.99 7.76
CA ALA A 407 4.94 -16.90 7.01
C ALA A 407 4.92 -17.85 5.80
N LEU A 408 6.02 -17.92 5.02
CA LEU A 408 6.18 -18.89 3.93
C LEU A 408 6.06 -20.33 4.41
N GLU A 409 6.76 -20.67 5.49
CA GLU A 409 6.74 -22.02 6.08
C GLU A 409 5.31 -22.41 6.49
N LEU A 410 4.61 -21.53 7.20
CA LEU A 410 3.23 -21.81 7.65
C LEU A 410 2.27 -21.95 6.48
N THR A 411 2.44 -21.12 5.45
CA THR A 411 1.66 -21.21 4.21
C THR A 411 1.85 -22.56 3.54
N GLN A 412 3.09 -23.01 3.37
CA GLN A 412 3.36 -24.31 2.76
C GLN A 412 2.78 -25.46 3.59
N ARG A 413 2.98 -25.44 4.91
CA ARG A 413 2.38 -26.44 5.80
C ARG A 413 0.85 -26.48 5.72
N LEU A 414 0.19 -25.32 5.57
CA LEU A 414 -1.26 -25.28 5.40
C LEU A 414 -1.68 -25.85 4.06
N LYS A 415 -1.02 -25.46 2.95
CA LYS A 415 -1.25 -26.06 1.62
C LYS A 415 -1.12 -27.58 1.65
N ASP A 416 -0.05 -28.10 2.25
CA ASP A 416 0.22 -29.56 2.36
C ASP A 416 -0.85 -30.29 3.19
N ARG A 417 -1.39 -29.66 4.22
CA ARG A 417 -2.46 -30.24 5.04
C ARG A 417 -3.80 -30.24 4.31
N LEU A 418 -4.16 -29.12 3.68
CA LEU A 418 -5.40 -29.00 2.94
C LEU A 418 -5.44 -29.94 1.74
N SER A 419 -4.32 -30.13 1.04
CA SER A 419 -4.20 -31.05 -0.10
C SER A 419 -4.41 -32.53 0.26
N LYS A 420 -4.31 -32.89 1.55
CA LYS A 420 -4.59 -34.25 2.06
C LYS A 420 -6.06 -34.49 2.42
N ILE A 421 -6.87 -33.43 2.40
CA ILE A 421 -8.29 -33.50 2.73
C ILE A 421 -9.08 -33.71 1.42
N GLU A 422 -9.74 -34.84 1.28
CA GLU A 422 -10.44 -35.29 0.05
C GLU A 422 -11.40 -34.24 -0.51
N TYR A 423 -12.09 -33.50 0.36
CA TYR A 423 -13.05 -32.47 -0.02
C TYR A 423 -12.49 -31.05 -0.01
N CYS A 424 -11.18 -30.90 0.05
CA CYS A 424 -10.51 -29.60 -0.07
C CYS A 424 -9.68 -29.54 -1.35
N LYS A 425 -9.79 -28.44 -2.08
CA LYS A 425 -8.95 -28.16 -3.25
C LYS A 425 -8.18 -26.86 -3.04
N VAL A 426 -6.84 -26.95 -2.94
CA VAL A 426 -5.97 -25.76 -2.93
C VAL A 426 -5.89 -25.21 -4.36
N LEU A 427 -6.24 -23.93 -4.54
CA LEU A 427 -6.35 -23.29 -5.84
C LEU A 427 -5.02 -22.67 -6.31
N ASN A 428 -4.16 -22.31 -5.37
CA ASN A 428 -2.86 -21.68 -5.63
C ASN A 428 -1.69 -22.55 -5.14
N ALA A 429 -1.75 -23.85 -5.40
CA ALA A 429 -0.71 -24.78 -4.97
C ALA A 429 0.68 -24.41 -5.50
N GLU A 430 0.75 -23.97 -6.76
CA GLU A 430 2.00 -23.68 -7.49
C GLU A 430 2.61 -22.29 -7.17
N THR A 431 1.91 -21.43 -6.42
CA THR A 431 2.44 -20.11 -6.10
C THR A 431 3.36 -20.14 -4.89
N CYS A 432 4.44 -19.35 -4.94
CA CYS A 432 5.39 -19.17 -3.86
C CYS A 432 5.12 -17.86 -3.12
N GLY A 433 4.34 -17.91 -2.05
CA GLY A 433 3.98 -16.71 -1.29
C GLY A 433 3.30 -17.04 0.02
N VAL A 434 2.63 -16.05 0.62
CA VAL A 434 2.07 -16.14 1.98
C VAL A 434 0.54 -16.22 2.00
N SER A 435 -0.09 -16.48 0.86
CA SER A 435 -1.54 -16.70 0.76
C SER A 435 -1.87 -18.16 0.50
N VAL A 436 -2.95 -18.65 1.07
CA VAL A 436 -3.54 -19.95 0.75
C VAL A 436 -4.98 -19.72 0.33
N ASN A 437 -5.31 -20.15 -0.88
CA ASN A 437 -6.65 -20.07 -1.43
C ASN A 437 -7.19 -21.49 -1.66
N TRP A 438 -8.36 -21.82 -1.11
CA TRP A 438 -8.92 -23.16 -1.22
C TRP A 438 -10.43 -23.15 -1.29
N TRP A 439 -10.97 -24.18 -1.87
CA TRP A 439 -12.39 -24.48 -1.85
C TRP A 439 -12.67 -25.71 -0.99
N VAL A 440 -13.83 -25.70 -0.34
CA VAL A 440 -14.43 -26.90 0.26
C VAL A 440 -15.46 -27.42 -0.74
N LEU A 441 -15.24 -28.63 -1.23
CA LEU A 441 -16.12 -29.27 -2.18
C LEU A 441 -17.26 -29.97 -1.43
N PRO A 442 -18.51 -29.98 -1.97
CA PRO A 442 -19.59 -30.77 -1.41
C PRO A 442 -19.17 -32.25 -1.38
N LYS A 443 -19.52 -32.96 -0.31
CA LYS A 443 -19.47 -34.43 -0.35
C LYS A 443 -20.47 -34.91 -1.36
N GLY A 444 -20.02 -35.65 -2.38
CA GLY A 444 -20.87 -36.25 -3.39
C GLY A 444 -21.87 -37.26 -2.81
#